data_eca98a1dd7ed9df68fb07fffbda18300
#
_entry.id   eca98a1dd7ed9df68fb07fffbda18300
#
_cell.length_a   1.000
_cell.length_b   1.000
_cell.length_c   1.000
_cell.angle_alpha   90.00
_cell.angle_beta   90.00
_cell.angle_gamma   90.00
#
_symmetry.space_group_name_H-M   'P 1'
#
loop_
_entity.id
_entity.type
_entity.pdbx_description
1 polymer ?
#
loop_
_entity_poly.entity_id
_entity_poly.type
_entity_poly.pdbx_seq_one_letter_code
_entity_poly.pdbx_strand_id
1 'polypeptide(L)'
;MKTLDFRPKLVSAIKNYNKQTFMADLMAGVIVGIVALPLAIAFGIASGVSPEKGIITAIVAGFAISVFGGSKVQIGGPTGAFIVIVAGIINQYGMQGLTIATLMAGVFLIGFGLLHLGTIIKYIPYPIIVGFTSGIAVTIFTTQVKDLLGMQMDAVPSDFIEKWIAYFQNLTHIDPWSAGVGLVSVAIIASAPKISKRIPGSLIAIIVMTVVVLLLKQYAGVTSIETIGDRFSISSQLPDAVVPELSWETIKGLVAPAMTIAILGAIESLLSATVADGVIGDHHNSNTELIGQGVANIVSPIFGGIPATGAIARTMTNINNGGRTPIAGIVHAVVLLLIFLFLMPLAQYIPMACLAGVLVVVSYGMSGWRSFTALMRNPKSDITVLLLTFFLTIIFDLTVAIEVGIVCACLLFMKRMSETTDVKAVYDEIDLNEDADMERGNLEHLSIPKGVEVYEINGPYFFGAGNKFEDLMGRYGNRPKVRIIRMRKVPFIDSTGLHNLENMCLMSQKEGITVVLSGVNEKVEAVLRRNNFHKLLGQENICNHIDLALARANEIVG
;
A
#
# COMPACT_ATOMS: atom_id res chain seq x y z
N MET A 1 -15.02 -22.14 -9.85
CA MET A 1 -14.90 -20.72 -10.25
C MET A 1 -15.96 -19.95 -9.46
N LYS A 2 -15.54 -19.07 -8.53
CA LYS A 2 -16.47 -18.12 -7.90
C LYS A 2 -16.95 -17.18 -9.00
N THR A 3 -18.25 -17.05 -9.17
CA THR A 3 -18.87 -16.13 -10.13
C THR A 3 -18.31 -14.71 -9.92
N LEU A 4 -18.03 -14.03 -11.02
CA LEU A 4 -17.58 -12.63 -11.05
C LEU A 4 -18.61 -11.77 -10.32
N ASP A 5 -18.35 -11.40 -9.08
CA ASP A 5 -19.28 -10.60 -8.28
C ASP A 5 -18.91 -9.11 -8.39
N PHE A 6 -18.89 -8.61 -9.64
CA PHE A 6 -18.73 -7.18 -9.91
C PHE A 6 -20.03 -6.46 -9.59
N ARG A 7 -20.07 -5.80 -8.44
CA ARG A 7 -21.23 -5.02 -7.96
C ARG A 7 -20.79 -3.64 -7.49
N PRO A 8 -20.81 -2.64 -8.35
CA PRO A 8 -20.56 -1.26 -7.95
C PRO A 8 -21.47 -0.84 -6.79
N LYS A 9 -20.91 -0.16 -5.80
CA LYS A 9 -21.68 0.30 -4.63
C LYS A 9 -22.76 1.31 -4.99
N LEU A 10 -22.65 2.01 -6.11
CA LEU A 10 -23.68 2.89 -6.63
C LEU A 10 -25.02 2.15 -6.81
N VAL A 11 -25.00 0.92 -7.37
CA VAL A 11 -26.20 0.12 -7.61
C VAL A 11 -26.94 -0.20 -6.29
N SER A 12 -26.18 -0.49 -5.23
CA SER A 12 -26.77 -0.76 -3.91
C SER A 12 -27.24 0.53 -3.21
N ALA A 13 -26.56 1.66 -3.43
CA ALA A 13 -26.89 2.93 -2.83
C ALA A 13 -28.22 3.50 -3.36
N ILE A 14 -28.50 3.34 -4.65
CA ILE A 14 -29.72 3.87 -5.27
C ILE A 14 -31.00 3.19 -4.73
N LYS A 15 -30.93 1.91 -4.32
CA LYS A 15 -32.11 1.16 -3.87
C LYS A 15 -32.82 1.77 -2.66
N ASN A 16 -32.11 2.43 -1.75
CA ASN A 16 -32.64 3.02 -0.52
C ASN A 16 -32.38 4.52 -0.45
N TYR A 17 -32.29 5.19 -1.61
CA TYR A 17 -31.92 6.59 -1.68
C TYR A 17 -33.10 7.51 -1.37
N ASN A 18 -32.87 8.46 -0.48
CA ASN A 18 -33.90 9.40 -0.06
C ASN A 18 -33.45 10.87 -0.20
N LYS A 19 -34.39 11.82 -0.06
CA LYS A 19 -34.10 13.24 -0.23
C LYS A 19 -33.08 13.78 0.79
N GLN A 20 -33.10 13.25 2.02
CA GLN A 20 -32.16 13.69 3.06
C GLN A 20 -30.71 13.25 2.73
N THR A 21 -30.53 12.00 2.29
CA THR A 21 -29.24 11.48 1.82
C THR A 21 -28.76 12.25 0.59
N PHE A 22 -29.67 12.55 -0.35
CA PHE A 22 -29.31 13.37 -1.53
C PHE A 22 -28.78 14.75 -1.13
N MET A 23 -29.43 15.44 -0.21
CA MET A 23 -28.99 16.76 0.22
C MET A 23 -27.63 16.70 0.93
N ALA A 24 -27.39 15.66 1.73
CA ALA A 24 -26.11 15.45 2.40
C ALA A 24 -25.00 15.16 1.38
N ASP A 25 -25.24 14.27 0.42
CA ASP A 25 -24.28 13.95 -0.65
C ASP A 25 -24.01 15.14 -1.57
N LEU A 26 -25.04 15.93 -1.88
CA LEU A 26 -24.92 17.17 -2.68
C LEU A 26 -24.00 18.17 -1.98
N MET A 27 -24.26 18.44 -0.70
CA MET A 27 -23.44 19.37 0.09
C MET A 27 -22.00 18.88 0.22
N ALA A 28 -21.81 17.61 0.53
CA ALA A 28 -20.48 17.01 0.64
C ALA A 28 -19.74 17.06 -0.69
N GLY A 29 -20.40 16.69 -1.79
CA GLY A 29 -19.81 16.70 -3.13
C GLY A 29 -19.38 18.10 -3.58
N VAL A 30 -20.19 19.12 -3.32
CA VAL A 30 -19.83 20.53 -3.60
C VAL A 30 -18.59 20.94 -2.80
N ILE A 31 -18.58 20.69 -1.49
CA ILE A 31 -17.45 21.05 -0.64
C ILE A 31 -16.17 20.33 -1.12
N VAL A 32 -16.26 19.02 -1.37
CA VAL A 32 -15.10 18.24 -1.85
C VAL A 32 -14.63 18.71 -3.22
N GLY A 33 -15.53 19.09 -4.13
CA GLY A 33 -15.17 19.65 -5.45
C GLY A 33 -14.36 20.93 -5.32
N ILE A 34 -14.79 21.85 -4.45
CA ILE A 34 -14.07 23.09 -4.19
C ILE A 34 -12.68 22.82 -3.55
N VAL A 35 -12.64 21.90 -2.58
CA VAL A 35 -11.39 21.50 -1.88
C VAL A 35 -10.40 20.81 -2.81
N ALA A 36 -10.90 20.00 -3.74
CA ALA A 36 -10.07 19.21 -4.62
C ALA A 36 -9.38 20.05 -5.72
N LEU A 37 -9.93 21.20 -6.09
CA LEU A 37 -9.41 22.04 -7.17
C LEU A 37 -7.95 22.45 -6.95
N PRO A 38 -7.56 23.09 -5.84
CA PRO A 38 -6.16 23.46 -5.60
C PRO A 38 -5.21 22.28 -5.67
N LEU A 39 -5.60 21.16 -5.09
CA LEU A 39 -4.78 19.94 -5.07
C LEU A 39 -4.64 19.33 -6.46
N ALA A 40 -5.69 19.31 -7.27
CA ALA A 40 -5.63 18.78 -8.63
C ALA A 40 -4.69 19.60 -9.51
N ILE A 41 -4.75 20.94 -9.42
CA ILE A 41 -3.83 21.86 -10.09
C ILE A 41 -2.39 21.59 -9.64
N ALA A 42 -2.16 21.60 -8.33
CA ALA A 42 -0.83 21.46 -7.75
C ALA A 42 -0.20 20.11 -8.09
N PHE A 43 -0.96 19.01 -8.03
CA PHE A 43 -0.46 17.68 -8.41
C PHE A 43 -0.16 17.57 -9.90
N GLY A 44 -0.97 18.18 -10.78
CA GLY A 44 -0.67 18.25 -12.19
C GLY A 44 0.66 18.94 -12.47
N ILE A 45 0.82 20.16 -11.96
CA ILE A 45 2.05 20.96 -12.15
C ILE A 45 3.28 20.24 -11.56
N ALA A 46 3.17 19.72 -10.35
CA ALA A 46 4.26 18.99 -9.70
C ALA A 46 4.65 17.70 -10.43
N SER A 47 3.71 17.09 -11.14
CA SER A 47 3.94 15.93 -12.00
C SER A 47 4.56 16.28 -13.37
N GLY A 48 4.79 17.55 -13.64
CA GLY A 48 5.34 18.02 -14.91
C GLY A 48 4.33 18.16 -16.04
N VAL A 49 3.03 18.21 -15.73
CA VAL A 49 1.97 18.42 -16.73
C VAL A 49 1.26 19.76 -16.51
N SER A 50 0.44 20.17 -17.48
CA SER A 50 -0.36 21.38 -17.34
C SER A 50 -1.42 21.24 -16.24
N PRO A 51 -1.84 22.35 -15.60
CA PRO A 51 -2.82 22.34 -14.53
C PRO A 51 -4.16 21.72 -14.93
N GLU A 52 -4.57 21.88 -16.19
CA GLU A 52 -5.80 21.32 -16.74
C GLU A 52 -5.83 19.79 -16.63
N LYS A 53 -4.72 19.13 -16.92
CA LYS A 53 -4.63 17.65 -16.87
C LYS A 53 -4.89 17.09 -15.49
N GLY A 54 -4.45 17.81 -14.44
CA GLY A 54 -4.76 17.46 -13.06
C GLY A 54 -6.27 17.56 -12.75
N ILE A 55 -6.92 18.63 -13.22
CA ILE A 55 -8.36 18.84 -13.01
C ILE A 55 -9.17 17.82 -13.82
N ILE A 56 -8.81 17.61 -15.10
CA ILE A 56 -9.46 16.60 -15.96
C ILE A 56 -9.38 15.21 -15.33
N THR A 57 -8.24 14.86 -14.76
CA THR A 57 -8.09 13.61 -14.01
C THR A 57 -9.06 13.53 -12.84
N ALA A 58 -9.19 14.61 -12.06
CA ALA A 58 -10.12 14.63 -10.92
C ALA A 58 -11.59 14.52 -11.38
N ILE A 59 -11.93 15.11 -12.52
CA ILE A 59 -13.27 15.02 -13.13
C ILE A 59 -13.54 13.60 -13.63
N VAL A 60 -12.74 13.13 -14.58
CA VAL A 60 -13.00 11.90 -15.32
C VAL A 60 -12.78 10.67 -14.46
N ALA A 61 -11.63 10.58 -13.80
CA ALA A 61 -11.33 9.44 -12.95
C ALA A 61 -12.18 9.48 -11.66
N GLY A 62 -12.42 10.66 -11.07
CA GLY A 62 -13.29 10.80 -9.90
C GLY A 62 -14.71 10.34 -10.19
N PHE A 63 -15.25 10.69 -11.37
CA PHE A 63 -16.55 10.20 -11.83
C PHE A 63 -16.54 8.67 -12.01
N ALA A 64 -15.58 8.13 -12.74
CA ALA A 64 -15.49 6.71 -13.02
C ALA A 64 -15.36 5.87 -11.73
N ILE A 65 -14.51 6.28 -10.80
CA ILE A 65 -14.33 5.60 -9.50
C ILE A 65 -15.65 5.62 -8.70
N SER A 66 -16.37 6.74 -8.71
CA SER A 66 -17.64 6.85 -8.01
C SER A 66 -18.73 5.97 -8.61
N VAL A 67 -18.74 5.80 -9.94
CA VAL A 67 -19.73 4.97 -10.64
C VAL A 67 -19.42 3.48 -10.53
N PHE A 68 -18.17 3.09 -10.73
CA PHE A 68 -17.76 1.68 -10.86
C PHE A 68 -17.08 1.13 -9.60
N GLY A 69 -16.75 1.97 -8.62
CA GLY A 69 -16.02 1.58 -7.42
C GLY A 69 -16.79 0.70 -6.44
N GLY A 70 -16.03 0.03 -5.59
CA GLY A 70 -16.50 -0.87 -4.54
C GLY A 70 -16.68 -0.20 -3.17
N SER A 71 -16.39 1.10 -3.03
CA SER A 71 -16.60 1.90 -1.82
C SER A 71 -17.80 2.85 -1.98
N LYS A 72 -18.53 3.11 -0.90
CA LYS A 72 -19.66 4.05 -0.92
C LYS A 72 -19.25 5.52 -0.92
N VAL A 73 -18.09 5.84 -0.38
CA VAL A 73 -17.71 7.22 -0.03
C VAL A 73 -16.38 7.65 -0.64
N GLN A 74 -15.71 6.77 -1.36
CA GLN A 74 -14.40 7.06 -1.93
C GLN A 74 -14.46 8.15 -2.97
N ILE A 75 -13.53 9.10 -2.87
CA ILE A 75 -13.30 10.15 -3.86
C ILE A 75 -11.97 9.90 -4.53
N GLY A 76 -12.00 9.73 -5.83
CA GLY A 76 -10.80 9.50 -6.64
C GLY A 76 -10.29 10.76 -7.35
N GLY A 77 -9.08 10.64 -7.90
CA GLY A 77 -8.43 11.68 -8.69
C GLY A 77 -6.91 11.61 -8.60
N PRO A 78 -6.17 12.63 -9.08
CA PRO A 78 -4.72 12.67 -8.98
C PRO A 78 -4.29 12.76 -7.51
N THR A 79 -3.20 12.08 -7.14
CA THR A 79 -2.65 12.10 -5.78
C THR A 79 -1.18 12.46 -5.79
N GLY A 80 -0.67 12.90 -4.64
CA GLY A 80 0.74 13.20 -4.46
C GLY A 80 1.65 12.01 -4.70
N ALA A 81 1.17 10.80 -4.45
CA ALA A 81 1.94 9.59 -4.62
C ALA A 81 2.38 9.34 -6.07
N PHE A 82 1.58 9.80 -7.04
CA PHE A 82 1.92 9.65 -8.44
C PHE A 82 2.88 10.72 -8.98
N ILE A 83 3.16 11.80 -8.26
CA ILE A 83 3.99 12.91 -8.76
C ILE A 83 5.33 12.41 -9.30
N VAL A 84 6.05 11.64 -8.49
CA VAL A 84 7.40 11.18 -8.82
C VAL A 84 7.40 10.23 -10.01
N ILE A 85 6.49 9.25 -10.01
CA ILE A 85 6.42 8.26 -11.09
C ILE A 85 5.95 8.88 -12.40
N VAL A 86 4.98 9.80 -12.35
CA VAL A 86 4.49 10.51 -13.52
C VAL A 86 5.58 11.38 -14.12
N ALA A 87 6.29 12.17 -13.31
CA ALA A 87 7.43 12.97 -13.75
C ALA A 87 8.54 12.11 -14.36
N GLY A 88 8.86 10.96 -13.73
CA GLY A 88 9.86 10.01 -14.24
C GLY A 88 9.48 9.44 -15.61
N ILE A 89 8.23 9.01 -15.79
CA ILE A 89 7.74 8.49 -17.08
C ILE A 89 7.75 9.58 -18.15
N ILE A 90 7.33 10.80 -17.82
CA ILE A 90 7.34 11.92 -18.77
C ILE A 90 8.77 12.23 -19.22
N ASN A 91 9.73 12.27 -18.31
CA ASN A 91 11.12 12.57 -18.64
C ASN A 91 11.75 11.50 -19.54
N GLN A 92 11.38 10.22 -19.36
CA GLN A 92 11.97 9.10 -20.11
C GLN A 92 11.20 8.77 -21.40
N TYR A 93 9.86 8.83 -21.38
CA TYR A 93 9.00 8.34 -22.45
C TYR A 93 8.04 9.41 -23.01
N GLY A 94 8.10 10.64 -22.47
CA GLY A 94 7.21 11.72 -22.86
C GLY A 94 5.76 11.53 -22.43
N MET A 95 4.90 12.46 -22.86
CA MET A 95 3.47 12.43 -22.55
C MET A 95 2.74 11.23 -23.15
N GLN A 96 3.14 10.79 -24.33
CA GLN A 96 2.55 9.63 -25.00
C GLN A 96 2.85 8.34 -24.22
N GLY A 97 4.09 8.21 -23.70
CA GLY A 97 4.47 7.12 -22.83
C GLY A 97 3.66 7.09 -21.52
N LEU A 98 3.40 8.24 -20.91
CA LEU A 98 2.54 8.34 -19.73
C LEU A 98 1.11 7.86 -20.01
N THR A 99 0.53 8.30 -21.14
CA THR A 99 -0.82 7.88 -21.55
C THR A 99 -0.90 6.35 -21.69
N ILE A 100 0.08 5.75 -22.39
CA ILE A 100 0.14 4.28 -22.58
C ILE A 100 0.35 3.57 -21.25
N ALA A 101 1.28 4.03 -20.41
CA ALA A 101 1.54 3.42 -19.09
C ALA A 101 0.29 3.47 -18.20
N THR A 102 -0.47 4.57 -18.24
CA THR A 102 -1.72 4.71 -17.45
C THR A 102 -2.81 3.78 -17.96
N LEU A 103 -2.97 3.65 -19.28
CA LEU A 103 -3.90 2.68 -19.90
C LEU A 103 -3.54 1.24 -19.48
N MET A 104 -2.25 0.88 -19.59
CA MET A 104 -1.78 -0.45 -19.18
C MET A 104 -2.01 -0.70 -17.67
N ALA A 105 -1.75 0.30 -16.84
CA ALA A 105 -2.03 0.22 -15.40
C ALA A 105 -3.52 -0.01 -15.12
N GLY A 106 -4.40 0.64 -15.88
CA GLY A 106 -5.84 0.41 -15.82
C GLY A 106 -6.21 -1.03 -16.14
N VAL A 107 -5.61 -1.63 -17.18
CA VAL A 107 -5.79 -3.04 -17.54
C VAL A 107 -5.29 -3.97 -16.43
N PHE A 108 -4.12 -3.68 -15.85
CA PHE A 108 -3.59 -4.47 -14.72
C PHE A 108 -4.50 -4.39 -13.48
N LEU A 109 -5.03 -3.22 -13.14
CA LEU A 109 -5.97 -3.04 -12.03
C LEU A 109 -7.27 -3.83 -12.23
N ILE A 110 -7.83 -3.84 -13.45
CA ILE A 110 -8.97 -4.68 -13.79
C ILE A 110 -8.59 -6.15 -13.60
N GLY A 111 -7.42 -6.56 -14.13
CA GLY A 111 -6.89 -7.91 -13.94
C GLY A 111 -6.77 -8.30 -12.47
N PHE A 112 -6.24 -7.41 -11.62
CA PHE A 112 -6.15 -7.64 -10.18
C PHE A 112 -7.52 -7.83 -9.54
N GLY A 113 -8.50 -7.03 -9.92
CA GLY A 113 -9.88 -7.18 -9.43
C GLY A 113 -10.53 -8.51 -9.86
N LEU A 114 -10.38 -8.88 -11.14
CA LEU A 114 -10.91 -10.13 -11.70
C LEU A 114 -10.26 -11.39 -11.10
N LEU A 115 -8.96 -11.34 -10.85
CA LEU A 115 -8.19 -12.41 -10.21
C LEU A 115 -8.35 -12.43 -8.68
N HIS A 116 -9.20 -11.59 -8.10
CA HIS A 116 -9.45 -11.47 -6.66
C HIS A 116 -8.19 -11.11 -5.85
N LEU A 117 -7.24 -10.40 -6.46
CA LEU A 117 -6.00 -9.97 -5.81
C LEU A 117 -6.20 -8.81 -4.83
N GLY A 118 -7.37 -8.18 -4.78
CA GLY A 118 -7.69 -7.15 -3.78
C GLY A 118 -7.54 -7.62 -2.33
N THR A 119 -7.65 -8.93 -2.09
CA THR A 119 -7.36 -9.52 -0.78
C THR A 119 -5.88 -9.71 -0.53
N ILE A 120 -5.07 -9.90 -1.56
CA ILE A 120 -3.61 -10.13 -1.46
C ILE A 120 -2.87 -8.84 -1.13
N ILE A 121 -3.33 -7.71 -1.63
CA ILE A 121 -2.73 -6.38 -1.34
C ILE A 121 -2.76 -6.07 0.15
N LYS A 122 -3.72 -6.65 0.91
CA LYS A 122 -3.76 -6.57 2.38
C LYS A 122 -2.55 -7.21 3.09
N TYR A 123 -1.81 -8.07 2.39
CA TYR A 123 -0.60 -8.72 2.92
C TYR A 123 0.67 -7.90 2.72
N ILE A 124 0.60 -6.72 2.08
CA ILE A 124 1.77 -5.82 2.00
C ILE A 124 2.08 -5.32 3.41
N PRO A 125 3.30 -5.55 3.92
CA PRO A 125 3.66 -5.17 5.27
C PRO A 125 3.58 -3.65 5.50
N TYR A 126 3.01 -3.26 6.63
CA TYR A 126 2.84 -1.86 7.01
C TYR A 126 4.14 -1.02 6.98
N PRO A 127 5.33 -1.54 7.37
CA PRO A 127 6.59 -0.81 7.24
C PRO A 127 6.94 -0.38 5.81
N ILE A 128 6.57 -1.19 4.79
CA ILE A 128 6.78 -0.82 3.38
C ILE A 128 5.94 0.41 3.04
N ILE A 129 4.65 0.38 3.40
CA ILE A 129 3.72 1.47 3.11
C ILE A 129 4.20 2.77 3.74
N VAL A 130 4.60 2.73 5.03
CA VAL A 130 5.07 3.92 5.74
C VAL A 130 6.41 4.41 5.20
N GLY A 131 7.39 3.51 4.96
CA GLY A 131 8.68 3.86 4.38
C GLY A 131 8.55 4.57 3.04
N PHE A 132 7.75 3.98 2.18
CA PHE A 132 7.42 4.46 0.86
C PHE A 132 6.69 5.81 0.87
N THR A 133 5.59 5.97 1.63
CA THR A 133 4.84 7.24 1.68
C THR A 133 5.67 8.36 2.30
N SER A 134 6.50 8.06 3.30
CA SER A 134 7.44 9.02 3.87
C SER A 134 8.54 9.43 2.88
N GLY A 135 9.06 8.47 2.10
CA GLY A 135 10.03 8.75 1.03
C GLY A 135 9.45 9.66 -0.05
N ILE A 136 8.24 9.35 -0.53
CA ILE A 136 7.52 10.23 -1.47
C ILE A 136 7.34 11.63 -0.90
N ALA A 137 6.96 11.75 0.37
CA ALA A 137 6.77 13.04 1.01
C ALA A 137 8.05 13.90 0.97
N VAL A 138 9.21 13.30 1.25
CA VAL A 138 10.52 13.96 1.15
C VAL A 138 10.80 14.39 -0.30
N THR A 139 10.52 13.52 -1.27
CA THR A 139 10.74 13.83 -2.68
C THR A 139 9.82 14.95 -3.16
N ILE A 140 8.52 14.94 -2.80
CA ILE A 140 7.59 16.03 -3.10
C ILE A 140 8.10 17.35 -2.51
N PHE A 141 8.45 17.36 -1.22
CA PHE A 141 9.01 18.54 -0.57
C PHE A 141 10.21 19.07 -1.35
N THR A 142 11.15 18.19 -1.71
CA THR A 142 12.35 18.56 -2.46
C THR A 142 12.02 19.21 -3.80
N THR A 143 11.01 18.73 -4.52
CA THR A 143 10.61 19.31 -5.82
C THR A 143 10.00 20.70 -5.68
N GLN A 144 9.47 21.06 -4.50
CA GLN A 144 8.80 22.34 -4.28
C GLN A 144 9.75 23.46 -3.82
N VAL A 145 10.99 23.13 -3.42
CA VAL A 145 11.94 24.12 -2.86
C VAL A 145 12.21 25.28 -3.85
N LYS A 146 12.38 24.97 -5.14
CA LYS A 146 12.58 25.99 -6.18
C LYS A 146 11.44 27.01 -6.21
N ASP A 147 10.22 26.53 -6.39
CA ASP A 147 9.04 27.39 -6.55
C ASP A 147 8.63 28.08 -5.26
N LEU A 148 8.83 27.40 -4.11
CA LEU A 148 8.56 27.96 -2.78
C LEU A 148 9.43 29.18 -2.49
N LEU A 149 10.72 29.11 -2.86
CA LEU A 149 11.70 30.17 -2.61
C LEU A 149 11.89 31.10 -3.81
N GLY A 150 11.20 30.84 -4.93
CA GLY A 150 11.34 31.62 -6.16
C GLY A 150 12.77 31.61 -6.71
N MET A 151 13.46 30.46 -6.62
CA MET A 151 14.84 30.34 -7.09
C MET A 151 14.91 30.44 -8.62
N GLN A 152 15.71 31.37 -9.10
CA GLN A 152 15.98 31.51 -10.53
C GLN A 152 17.08 30.53 -10.93
N MET A 153 16.70 29.47 -11.64
CA MET A 153 17.62 28.46 -12.16
C MET A 153 17.07 27.86 -13.48
N ASP A 154 17.94 27.69 -14.45
CA ASP A 154 17.56 27.28 -15.81
C ASP A 154 17.00 25.85 -15.86
N ALA A 155 17.65 24.90 -15.16
CA ALA A 155 17.20 23.52 -15.09
C ALA A 155 17.33 22.96 -13.68
N VAL A 156 16.39 22.13 -13.28
CA VAL A 156 16.45 21.38 -12.01
C VAL A 156 16.85 19.94 -12.35
N PRO A 157 17.95 19.42 -11.79
CA PRO A 157 18.35 18.04 -11.99
C PRO A 157 17.24 17.06 -11.59
N SER A 158 17.16 15.90 -12.23
CA SER A 158 16.19 14.86 -11.89
C SER A 158 16.58 14.08 -10.64
N ASP A 159 17.89 13.84 -10.45
CA ASP A 159 18.44 13.12 -9.32
C ASP A 159 18.28 13.90 -8.01
N PHE A 160 17.96 13.19 -6.91
CA PHE A 160 17.70 13.79 -5.60
C PHE A 160 18.92 14.53 -5.05
N ILE A 161 20.11 13.93 -5.13
CA ILE A 161 21.34 14.49 -4.56
C ILE A 161 21.80 15.70 -5.40
N GLU A 162 21.82 15.55 -6.72
CA GLU A 162 22.19 16.63 -7.64
C GLU A 162 21.24 17.84 -7.49
N LYS A 163 19.95 17.57 -7.27
CA LYS A 163 18.94 18.61 -7.01
C LYS A 163 19.25 19.45 -5.78
N TRP A 164 19.61 18.81 -4.67
CA TRP A 164 20.01 19.52 -3.45
C TRP A 164 21.32 20.28 -3.64
N ILE A 165 22.30 19.73 -4.35
CA ILE A 165 23.53 20.44 -4.69
C ILE A 165 23.20 21.71 -5.52
N ALA A 166 22.33 21.59 -6.52
CA ALA A 166 21.90 22.72 -7.34
C ALA A 166 21.17 23.78 -6.50
N TYR A 167 20.33 23.40 -5.56
CA TYR A 167 19.67 24.36 -4.65
C TYR A 167 20.66 25.09 -3.76
N PHE A 168 21.64 24.39 -3.17
CA PHE A 168 22.67 25.03 -2.36
C PHE A 168 23.56 26.00 -3.16
N GLN A 169 23.86 25.69 -4.41
CA GLN A 169 24.62 26.57 -5.30
C GLN A 169 23.83 27.82 -5.70
N ASN A 170 22.49 27.75 -5.74
CA ASN A 170 21.61 28.85 -6.14
C ASN A 170 20.93 29.58 -4.97
N LEU A 171 21.38 29.39 -3.73
CA LEU A 171 20.82 30.07 -2.56
C LEU A 171 20.86 31.60 -2.64
N THR A 172 21.82 32.16 -3.38
CA THR A 172 21.94 33.59 -3.61
C THR A 172 20.93 34.17 -4.61
N HIS A 173 20.25 33.31 -5.36
CA HIS A 173 19.26 33.66 -6.39
C HIS A 173 17.81 33.45 -5.93
N ILE A 174 17.55 33.55 -4.62
CA ILE A 174 16.20 33.50 -4.05
C ILE A 174 15.49 34.83 -4.31
N ASP A 175 14.23 34.75 -4.80
CA ASP A 175 13.36 35.94 -4.86
C ASP A 175 12.64 36.13 -3.51
N PRO A 176 12.93 37.21 -2.76
CA PRO A 176 12.33 37.44 -1.44
C PRO A 176 10.79 37.55 -1.48
N TRP A 177 10.23 38.07 -2.58
CA TRP A 177 8.78 38.22 -2.73
C TRP A 177 8.09 36.87 -2.90
N SER A 178 8.62 36.03 -3.78
CA SER A 178 8.11 34.66 -3.98
C SER A 178 8.27 33.83 -2.71
N ALA A 179 9.42 33.90 -2.06
CA ALA A 179 9.65 33.22 -0.76
C ALA A 179 8.66 33.69 0.31
N GLY A 180 8.40 35.00 0.40
CA GLY A 180 7.40 35.59 1.28
C GLY A 180 5.99 35.02 1.01
N VAL A 181 5.57 34.99 -0.26
CA VAL A 181 4.28 34.41 -0.67
C VAL A 181 4.20 32.92 -0.30
N GLY A 182 5.25 32.14 -0.57
CA GLY A 182 5.30 30.73 -0.26
C GLY A 182 5.19 30.46 1.25
N LEU A 183 6.00 31.13 2.06
CA LEU A 183 6.02 30.94 3.51
C LEU A 183 4.72 31.41 4.17
N VAL A 184 4.15 32.55 3.74
CA VAL A 184 2.85 33.02 4.23
C VAL A 184 1.75 32.05 3.86
N SER A 185 1.78 31.46 2.64
CA SER A 185 0.83 30.42 2.24
C SER A 185 0.90 29.20 3.18
N VAL A 186 2.10 28.71 3.50
CA VAL A 186 2.30 27.62 4.48
C VAL A 186 1.73 28.00 5.83
N ALA A 187 1.99 29.22 6.32
CA ALA A 187 1.47 29.69 7.60
C ALA A 187 -0.06 29.78 7.63
N ILE A 188 -0.70 30.28 6.56
CA ILE A 188 -2.17 30.30 6.41
C ILE A 188 -2.73 28.88 6.47
N ILE A 189 -2.17 27.95 5.68
CA ILE A 189 -2.65 26.58 5.62
C ILE A 189 -2.51 25.86 6.96
N ALA A 190 -1.37 26.03 7.65
CA ALA A 190 -1.11 25.43 8.94
C ALA A 190 -1.98 25.99 10.07
N SER A 191 -2.37 27.26 9.98
CA SER A 191 -3.22 27.93 10.99
C SER A 191 -4.73 27.79 10.72
N ALA A 192 -5.14 27.59 9.47
CA ALA A 192 -6.53 27.50 9.05
C ALA A 192 -7.39 26.50 9.87
N PRO A 193 -6.90 25.28 10.22
CA PRO A 193 -7.69 24.33 11.03
C PRO A 193 -8.03 24.84 12.43
N LYS A 194 -7.26 25.81 12.95
CA LYS A 194 -7.54 26.46 14.25
C LYS A 194 -8.67 27.48 14.17
N ILE A 195 -8.90 28.04 12.97
CA ILE A 195 -9.91 29.08 12.72
C ILE A 195 -11.22 28.44 12.25
N SER A 196 -11.15 27.55 11.28
CA SER A 196 -12.31 26.85 10.73
C SER A 196 -11.94 25.44 10.29
N LYS A 197 -12.73 24.46 10.73
CA LYS A 197 -12.63 23.08 10.28
C LYS A 197 -13.39 22.80 8.97
N ARG A 198 -14.22 23.76 8.52
CA ARG A 198 -15.09 23.60 7.35
C ARG A 198 -14.45 24.06 6.06
N ILE A 199 -13.57 25.07 6.12
CA ILE A 199 -12.94 25.66 4.93
C ILE A 199 -11.47 25.17 4.90
N PRO A 200 -11.03 24.55 3.78
CA PRO A 200 -9.65 24.09 3.65
C PRO A 200 -8.67 25.26 3.63
N GLY A 201 -7.58 25.13 4.40
CA GLY A 201 -6.54 26.14 4.45
C GLY A 201 -5.90 26.41 3.08
N SER A 202 -5.76 25.41 2.24
CA SER A 202 -5.22 25.55 0.88
C SER A 202 -6.07 26.49 0.01
N LEU A 203 -7.40 26.40 0.09
CA LEU A 203 -8.29 27.28 -0.65
C LEU A 203 -8.19 28.73 -0.15
N ILE A 204 -8.15 28.92 1.18
CA ILE A 204 -7.97 30.25 1.80
C ILE A 204 -6.62 30.85 1.35
N ALA A 205 -5.55 30.07 1.41
CA ALA A 205 -4.21 30.54 1.01
C ALA A 205 -4.19 30.97 -0.47
N ILE A 206 -4.78 30.17 -1.37
CA ILE A 206 -4.82 30.50 -2.80
C ILE A 206 -5.59 31.78 -3.05
N ILE A 207 -6.79 31.92 -2.48
CA ILE A 207 -7.61 33.14 -2.70
C ILE A 207 -6.89 34.36 -2.14
N VAL A 208 -6.44 34.32 -0.89
CA VAL A 208 -5.76 35.43 -0.23
C VAL A 208 -4.48 35.82 -0.95
N MET A 209 -3.62 34.85 -1.26
CA MET A 209 -2.32 35.12 -1.88
C MET A 209 -2.45 35.54 -3.35
N THR A 210 -3.46 35.03 -4.08
CA THR A 210 -3.76 35.53 -5.43
C THR A 210 -4.13 37.01 -5.39
N VAL A 211 -5.03 37.41 -4.50
CA VAL A 211 -5.40 38.83 -4.34
C VAL A 211 -4.18 39.67 -3.94
N VAL A 212 -3.41 39.21 -2.95
CA VAL A 212 -2.19 39.93 -2.48
C VAL A 212 -1.20 40.12 -3.64
N VAL A 213 -0.92 39.07 -4.42
CA VAL A 213 0.03 39.14 -5.53
C VAL A 213 -0.49 40.04 -6.65
N LEU A 214 -1.78 40.02 -6.96
CA LEU A 214 -2.39 40.97 -7.92
C LEU A 214 -2.20 42.41 -7.46
N LEU A 215 -2.45 42.70 -6.19
CA LEU A 215 -2.23 44.05 -5.63
C LEU A 215 -0.75 44.44 -5.66
N LEU A 216 0.17 43.53 -5.34
CA LEU A 216 1.62 43.79 -5.40
C LEU A 216 2.09 44.05 -6.84
N LYS A 217 1.61 43.29 -7.82
CA LYS A 217 1.91 43.52 -9.24
C LYS A 217 1.37 44.87 -9.69
N GLN A 218 0.14 45.24 -9.30
CA GLN A 218 -0.55 46.45 -9.78
C GLN A 218 -0.05 47.71 -9.08
N TYR A 219 0.17 47.72 -7.75
CA TYR A 219 0.47 48.94 -6.98
C TYR A 219 1.93 49.05 -6.56
N ALA A 220 2.63 47.94 -6.35
CA ALA A 220 4.02 47.93 -5.93
C ALA A 220 5.02 47.63 -7.07
N GLY A 221 4.52 47.31 -8.27
CA GLY A 221 5.37 47.03 -9.42
C GLY A 221 6.19 45.74 -9.31
N VAL A 222 5.81 44.81 -8.42
CA VAL A 222 6.53 43.56 -8.19
C VAL A 222 6.20 42.59 -9.33
N THR A 223 7.14 42.41 -10.26
CA THR A 223 6.97 41.50 -11.42
C THR A 223 7.66 40.15 -11.25
N SER A 224 8.46 39.98 -10.21
CA SER A 224 9.26 38.75 -9.98
C SER A 224 8.46 37.53 -9.58
N ILE A 225 7.24 37.70 -9.07
CA ILE A 225 6.38 36.60 -8.63
C ILE A 225 5.73 35.93 -9.82
N GLU A 226 6.15 34.70 -10.14
CA GLU A 226 5.52 33.89 -11.19
C GLU A 226 4.12 33.43 -10.80
N THR A 227 3.19 33.49 -11.75
CA THR A 227 1.84 32.91 -11.65
C THR A 227 1.70 31.74 -12.61
N ILE A 228 0.61 30.99 -12.50
CA ILE A 228 0.33 29.88 -13.43
C ILE A 228 0.29 30.40 -14.87
N GLY A 229 -0.34 31.56 -15.12
CA GLY A 229 -0.43 32.16 -16.44
C GLY A 229 0.89 32.62 -17.03
N ASP A 230 1.91 32.91 -16.20
CA ASP A 230 3.26 33.23 -16.67
C ASP A 230 4.01 31.97 -17.17
N ARG A 231 3.63 30.77 -16.72
CA ARG A 231 4.30 29.50 -17.06
C ARG A 231 3.48 28.61 -18.01
N PHE A 232 2.16 28.68 -17.96
CA PHE A 232 1.25 27.83 -18.73
C PHE A 232 0.19 28.66 -19.46
N SER A 233 -0.11 28.28 -20.72
CA SER A 233 -1.28 28.77 -21.41
C SER A 233 -2.52 27.99 -20.95
N ILE A 234 -3.43 28.66 -20.26
CA ILE A 234 -4.61 28.02 -19.66
C ILE A 234 -5.76 28.01 -20.68
N SER A 235 -6.35 26.83 -20.88
CA SER A 235 -7.54 26.62 -21.67
C SER A 235 -8.68 26.05 -20.82
N SER A 236 -9.90 26.54 -21.04
CA SER A 236 -11.13 25.97 -20.49
C SER A 236 -11.84 25.01 -21.44
N GLN A 237 -11.20 24.69 -22.57
CA GLN A 237 -11.75 23.73 -23.52
C GLN A 237 -11.54 22.31 -23.04
N LEU A 238 -12.58 21.49 -23.17
CA LEU A 238 -12.46 20.06 -22.91
C LEU A 238 -11.51 19.46 -23.95
N PRO A 239 -10.55 18.63 -23.53
CA PRO A 239 -9.64 17.99 -24.46
C PRO A 239 -10.39 16.99 -25.34
N ASP A 240 -9.98 16.92 -26.60
CA ASP A 240 -10.44 15.87 -27.50
C ASP A 240 -9.96 14.50 -27.00
N ALA A 241 -10.79 13.48 -27.21
CA ALA A 241 -10.41 12.11 -26.88
C ALA A 241 -9.31 11.64 -27.85
N VAL A 242 -8.14 11.33 -27.31
CA VAL A 242 -6.99 10.86 -28.09
C VAL A 242 -6.62 9.46 -27.65
N VAL A 243 -6.63 8.54 -28.61
CA VAL A 243 -6.09 7.18 -28.40
C VAL A 243 -4.64 7.18 -28.88
N PRO A 244 -3.66 6.84 -28.04
CA PRO A 244 -2.26 6.85 -28.44
C PRO A 244 -1.96 5.72 -29.44
N GLU A 245 -0.99 5.95 -30.31
CA GLU A 245 -0.46 4.89 -31.17
C GLU A 245 0.33 3.89 -30.34
N LEU A 246 -0.05 2.63 -30.42
CA LEU A 246 0.56 1.55 -29.65
C LEU A 246 1.64 0.87 -30.50
N SER A 247 2.91 0.94 -30.09
CA SER A 247 3.99 0.13 -30.63
C SER A 247 4.41 -0.96 -29.64
N TRP A 248 4.81 -2.12 -30.14
CA TRP A 248 5.23 -3.23 -29.29
C TRP A 248 6.47 -2.91 -28.45
N GLU A 249 7.40 -2.13 -28.99
CA GLU A 249 8.60 -1.69 -28.28
C GLU A 249 8.26 -0.76 -27.11
N THR A 250 7.36 0.21 -27.37
CA THR A 250 6.89 1.13 -26.34
C THR A 250 6.16 0.38 -25.21
N ILE A 251 5.29 -0.58 -25.57
CA ILE A 251 4.57 -1.41 -24.58
C ILE A 251 5.56 -2.16 -23.70
N LYS A 252 6.58 -2.83 -24.29
CA LYS A 252 7.60 -3.56 -23.52
C LYS A 252 8.33 -2.67 -22.50
N GLY A 253 8.76 -1.48 -22.91
CA GLY A 253 9.47 -0.54 -22.04
C GLY A 253 8.59 0.00 -20.90
N LEU A 254 7.27 0.03 -21.10
CA LEU A 254 6.33 0.62 -20.15
C LEU A 254 5.67 -0.41 -19.20
N VAL A 255 5.94 -1.71 -19.33
CA VAL A 255 5.34 -2.74 -18.46
C VAL A 255 5.68 -2.49 -16.99
N ALA A 256 6.95 -2.25 -16.66
CA ALA A 256 7.37 -2.02 -15.28
C ALA A 256 6.78 -0.70 -14.71
N PRO A 257 6.87 0.45 -15.37
CA PRO A 257 6.21 1.68 -14.93
C PRO A 257 4.68 1.53 -14.78
N ALA A 258 4.02 0.86 -15.73
CA ALA A 258 2.58 0.61 -15.65
C ALA A 258 2.19 -0.29 -14.47
N MET A 259 2.99 -1.33 -14.22
CA MET A 259 2.80 -2.22 -13.07
C MET A 259 2.95 -1.44 -11.75
N THR A 260 3.94 -0.54 -11.67
CA THR A 260 4.14 0.32 -10.50
C THR A 260 2.95 1.25 -10.26
N ILE A 261 2.43 1.89 -11.32
CA ILE A 261 1.20 2.70 -11.21
C ILE A 261 0.03 1.83 -10.71
N ALA A 262 -0.13 0.62 -11.24
CA ALA A 262 -1.22 -0.27 -10.85
C ALA A 262 -1.11 -0.72 -9.38
N ILE A 263 0.08 -1.15 -8.94
CA ILE A 263 0.32 -1.58 -7.56
C ILE A 263 0.10 -0.41 -6.60
N LEU A 264 0.67 0.75 -6.91
CA LEU A 264 0.51 1.95 -6.09
C LEU A 264 -0.94 2.40 -6.02
N GLY A 265 -1.62 2.48 -7.16
CA GLY A 265 -3.04 2.82 -7.23
C GLY A 265 -3.92 1.84 -6.46
N ALA A 266 -3.61 0.54 -6.52
CA ALA A 266 -4.29 -0.49 -5.75
C ALA A 266 -4.07 -0.31 -4.23
N ILE A 267 -2.83 -0.09 -3.79
CA ILE A 267 -2.50 0.11 -2.37
C ILE A 267 -3.22 1.34 -1.83
N GLU A 268 -3.07 2.49 -2.49
CA GLU A 268 -3.68 3.74 -2.03
C GLU A 268 -5.20 3.70 -2.01
N SER A 269 -5.82 3.16 -3.08
CA SER A 269 -7.28 3.08 -3.14
C SER A 269 -7.85 2.15 -2.07
N LEU A 270 -7.26 0.98 -1.86
CA LEU A 270 -7.73 0.04 -0.84
C LEU A 270 -7.43 0.53 0.58
N LEU A 271 -6.31 1.23 0.78
CA LEU A 271 -6.01 1.87 2.06
C LEU A 271 -7.03 2.98 2.35
N SER A 272 -7.32 3.83 1.37
CA SER A 272 -8.33 4.89 1.48
C SER A 272 -9.71 4.32 1.79
N ALA A 273 -10.12 3.25 1.10
CA ALA A 273 -11.38 2.57 1.34
C ALA A 273 -11.45 1.91 2.72
N THR A 274 -10.34 1.31 3.19
CA THR A 274 -10.26 0.68 4.53
C THR A 274 -10.35 1.72 5.64
N VAL A 275 -9.68 2.86 5.50
CA VAL A 275 -9.77 3.98 6.46
C VAL A 275 -11.20 4.52 6.50
N ALA A 276 -11.83 4.68 5.33
CA ALA A 276 -13.21 5.11 5.23
C ALA A 276 -14.18 4.15 5.91
N ASP A 277 -14.04 2.85 5.70
CA ASP A 277 -14.85 1.80 6.33
C ASP A 277 -14.80 1.91 7.86
N GLY A 278 -13.61 2.10 8.42
CA GLY A 278 -13.43 2.26 9.87
C GLY A 278 -14.16 3.48 10.46
N VAL A 279 -14.37 4.54 9.65
CA VAL A 279 -15.05 5.76 10.09
C VAL A 279 -16.58 5.66 9.92
N ILE A 280 -17.05 5.03 8.83
CA ILE A 280 -18.49 4.96 8.54
C ILE A 280 -19.16 3.67 9.03
N GLY A 281 -18.37 2.69 9.51
CA GLY A 281 -18.88 1.39 9.97
C GLY A 281 -19.43 0.52 8.83
N ASP A 282 -18.85 0.59 7.63
CA ASP A 282 -19.24 -0.22 6.46
C ASP A 282 -18.05 -1.07 5.95
N HIS A 283 -18.27 -1.84 4.90
CA HIS A 283 -17.25 -2.64 4.24
C HIS A 283 -17.27 -2.40 2.73
N HIS A 284 -16.12 -2.02 2.18
CA HIS A 284 -15.95 -1.92 0.74
C HIS A 284 -15.73 -3.32 0.11
N ASN A 285 -15.98 -3.43 -1.20
CA ASN A 285 -15.59 -4.59 -1.99
C ASN A 285 -14.26 -4.29 -2.68
N SER A 286 -13.16 -4.85 -2.16
CA SER A 286 -11.79 -4.57 -2.66
C SER A 286 -11.63 -4.91 -4.15
N ASN A 287 -12.22 -6.00 -4.64
CA ASN A 287 -12.07 -6.42 -6.03
C ASN A 287 -12.87 -5.51 -6.98
N THR A 288 -14.11 -5.15 -6.59
CA THR A 288 -14.90 -4.17 -7.34
C THR A 288 -14.23 -2.80 -7.35
N GLU A 289 -13.60 -2.41 -6.23
CA GLU A 289 -12.85 -1.17 -6.14
C GLU A 289 -11.69 -1.13 -7.12
N LEU A 290 -10.88 -2.20 -7.20
CA LEU A 290 -9.79 -2.29 -8.17
C LEU A 290 -10.27 -2.24 -9.62
N ILE A 291 -11.41 -2.86 -9.94
CA ILE A 291 -12.00 -2.75 -11.28
C ILE A 291 -12.43 -1.31 -11.57
N GLY A 292 -13.07 -0.63 -10.61
CA GLY A 292 -13.43 0.78 -10.75
C GLY A 292 -12.23 1.70 -10.96
N GLN A 293 -11.15 1.48 -10.21
CA GLN A 293 -9.87 2.18 -10.37
C GLN A 293 -9.24 1.90 -11.75
N GLY A 294 -9.34 0.65 -12.22
CA GLY A 294 -8.86 0.26 -13.54
C GLY A 294 -9.62 0.96 -14.65
N VAL A 295 -10.95 0.99 -14.59
CA VAL A 295 -11.79 1.73 -15.56
C VAL A 295 -11.42 3.22 -15.55
N ALA A 296 -11.21 3.81 -14.38
CA ALA A 296 -10.81 5.21 -14.25
C ALA A 296 -9.46 5.49 -14.91
N ASN A 297 -8.48 4.61 -14.75
CA ASN A 297 -7.15 4.74 -15.35
C ASN A 297 -7.12 4.37 -16.86
N ILE A 298 -8.16 3.74 -17.39
CA ILE A 298 -8.34 3.61 -18.84
C ILE A 298 -8.97 4.87 -19.42
N VAL A 299 -10.02 5.39 -18.78
CA VAL A 299 -10.79 6.53 -19.35
C VAL A 299 -10.06 7.86 -19.17
N SER A 300 -9.41 8.09 -18.02
CA SER A 300 -8.72 9.36 -17.70
C SER A 300 -7.68 9.76 -18.77
N PRO A 301 -6.72 8.92 -19.17
CA PRO A 301 -5.70 9.30 -20.14
C PRO A 301 -6.24 9.51 -21.55
N ILE A 302 -7.39 8.92 -21.92
CA ILE A 302 -8.06 9.17 -23.20
C ILE A 302 -8.48 10.64 -23.32
N PHE A 303 -8.89 11.26 -22.20
CA PHE A 303 -9.21 12.68 -22.11
C PHE A 303 -8.02 13.54 -21.64
N GLY A 304 -6.80 13.05 -21.81
CA GLY A 304 -5.58 13.78 -21.48
C GLY A 304 -5.27 13.88 -19.99
N GLY A 305 -5.94 13.11 -19.14
CA GLY A 305 -5.65 13.01 -17.70
C GLY A 305 -4.39 12.19 -17.40
N ILE A 306 -3.98 12.22 -16.15
CA ILE A 306 -2.85 11.46 -15.59
C ILE A 306 -3.37 10.30 -14.72
N PRO A 307 -2.50 9.40 -14.22
CA PRO A 307 -2.91 8.32 -13.31
C PRO A 307 -3.69 8.83 -12.10
N ALA A 308 -4.70 8.07 -11.72
CA ALA A 308 -5.60 8.40 -10.63
C ALA A 308 -5.79 7.22 -9.67
N THR A 309 -6.12 7.55 -8.42
CA THR A 309 -6.49 6.58 -7.39
C THR A 309 -7.46 7.20 -6.38
N GLY A 310 -7.98 6.39 -5.47
CA GLY A 310 -8.74 6.87 -4.32
C GLY A 310 -7.86 7.70 -3.39
N ALA A 311 -8.34 8.88 -3.01
CA ALA A 311 -7.59 9.84 -2.20
C ALA A 311 -8.12 9.90 -0.77
N ILE A 312 -7.31 9.48 0.22
CA ILE A 312 -7.69 9.44 1.65
C ILE A 312 -8.20 10.81 2.12
N ALA A 313 -7.45 11.89 1.87
CA ALA A 313 -7.81 13.22 2.33
C ALA A 313 -9.17 13.71 1.78
N ARG A 314 -9.43 13.49 0.48
CA ARG A 314 -10.71 13.86 -0.16
C ARG A 314 -11.84 12.97 0.33
N THR A 315 -11.60 11.68 0.49
CA THR A 315 -12.57 10.71 1.02
C THR A 315 -12.95 11.07 2.46
N MET A 316 -11.99 11.43 3.31
CA MET A 316 -12.27 11.90 4.66
C MET A 316 -13.01 13.23 4.68
N THR A 317 -12.68 14.15 3.77
CA THR A 317 -13.44 15.40 3.60
C THR A 317 -14.89 15.12 3.21
N ASN A 318 -15.13 14.19 2.31
CA ASN A 318 -16.47 13.73 1.93
C ASN A 318 -17.27 13.21 3.15
N ILE A 319 -16.68 12.29 3.89
CA ILE A 319 -17.30 11.67 5.08
C ILE A 319 -17.62 12.73 6.16
N ASN A 320 -16.65 13.61 6.44
CA ASN A 320 -16.79 14.64 7.49
C ASN A 320 -17.84 15.71 7.14
N ASN A 321 -18.16 15.87 5.86
CA ASN A 321 -19.21 16.78 5.39
C ASN A 321 -20.54 16.06 5.09
N GLY A 322 -20.68 14.80 5.50
CA GLY A 322 -21.95 14.07 5.47
C GLY A 322 -22.17 13.20 4.23
N GLY A 323 -21.21 13.09 3.31
CA GLY A 323 -21.30 12.17 2.17
C GLY A 323 -21.36 10.71 2.62
N ARG A 324 -22.29 9.96 2.09
CA ARG A 324 -22.55 8.56 2.47
C ARG A 324 -22.76 7.64 1.29
N THR A 325 -22.89 8.18 0.08
CA THR A 325 -23.06 7.36 -1.13
C THR A 325 -22.14 7.84 -2.26
N PRO A 326 -21.95 7.02 -3.30
CA PRO A 326 -21.12 7.40 -4.46
C PRO A 326 -21.63 8.63 -5.23
N ILE A 327 -22.89 9.06 -4.97
CA ILE A 327 -23.46 10.27 -5.58
C ILE A 327 -22.69 11.51 -5.14
N ALA A 328 -22.16 11.56 -3.92
CA ALA A 328 -21.30 12.66 -3.49
C ALA A 328 -20.06 12.80 -4.39
N GLY A 329 -19.43 11.69 -4.80
CA GLY A 329 -18.32 11.70 -5.73
C GLY A 329 -18.71 12.08 -7.16
N ILE A 330 -19.91 11.71 -7.60
CA ILE A 330 -20.44 12.18 -8.91
C ILE A 330 -20.66 13.70 -8.87
N VAL A 331 -21.27 14.21 -7.79
CA VAL A 331 -21.44 15.66 -7.58
C VAL A 331 -20.09 16.39 -7.55
N HIS A 332 -19.10 15.83 -6.85
CA HIS A 332 -17.74 16.35 -6.84
C HIS A 332 -17.16 16.52 -8.27
N ALA A 333 -17.31 15.49 -9.10
CA ALA A 333 -16.83 15.53 -10.49
C ALA A 333 -17.58 16.59 -11.32
N VAL A 334 -18.90 16.69 -11.17
CA VAL A 334 -19.72 17.70 -11.83
C VAL A 334 -19.34 19.12 -11.40
N VAL A 335 -19.12 19.34 -10.10
CA VAL A 335 -18.70 20.65 -9.58
C VAL A 335 -17.34 21.05 -10.14
N LEU A 336 -16.37 20.12 -10.17
CA LEU A 336 -15.06 20.37 -10.79
C LEU A 336 -15.18 20.67 -12.29
N LEU A 337 -16.08 19.99 -13.00
CA LEU A 337 -16.35 20.28 -14.42
C LEU A 337 -16.90 21.69 -14.59
N LEU A 338 -17.84 22.11 -13.78
CA LEU A 338 -18.38 23.48 -13.82
C LEU A 338 -17.31 24.51 -13.50
N ILE A 339 -16.47 24.26 -12.48
CA ILE A 339 -15.33 25.13 -12.17
C ILE A 339 -14.36 25.20 -13.35
N PHE A 340 -14.06 24.06 -13.98
CA PHE A 340 -13.17 23.99 -15.15
C PHE A 340 -13.70 24.84 -16.30
N LEU A 341 -14.98 24.73 -16.63
CA LEU A 341 -15.57 25.43 -17.77
C LEU A 341 -15.69 26.95 -17.54
N PHE A 342 -16.00 27.38 -16.30
CA PHE A 342 -16.35 28.78 -16.02
C PHE A 342 -15.26 29.55 -15.25
N LEU A 343 -14.50 28.89 -14.38
CA LEU A 343 -13.57 29.56 -13.46
C LEU A 343 -12.09 29.29 -13.79
N MET A 344 -11.80 28.40 -14.75
CA MET A 344 -10.40 28.06 -15.10
C MET A 344 -9.57 29.28 -15.53
N PRO A 345 -10.10 30.28 -16.26
CA PRO A 345 -9.35 31.49 -16.59
C PRO A 345 -8.84 32.27 -15.37
N LEU A 346 -9.50 32.12 -14.20
CA LEU A 346 -9.03 32.75 -12.96
C LEU A 346 -7.79 32.06 -12.38
N ALA A 347 -7.58 30.79 -12.69
CA ALA A 347 -6.44 30.02 -12.21
C ALA A 347 -5.10 30.59 -12.71
N GLN A 348 -5.08 31.32 -13.84
CA GLN A 348 -3.85 31.97 -14.35
C GLN A 348 -3.20 32.94 -13.36
N TYR A 349 -3.98 33.52 -12.46
CA TYR A 349 -3.50 34.50 -11.47
C TYR A 349 -2.91 33.87 -10.19
N ILE A 350 -3.03 32.55 -10.02
CA ILE A 350 -2.53 31.85 -8.83
C ILE A 350 -1.00 31.86 -8.83
N PRO A 351 -0.34 32.33 -7.74
CA PRO A 351 1.11 32.35 -7.64
C PRO A 351 1.69 30.92 -7.53
N MET A 352 2.77 30.63 -8.26
CA MET A 352 3.46 29.34 -8.21
C MET A 352 4.01 29.03 -6.80
N ALA A 353 4.56 30.05 -6.12
CA ALA A 353 5.03 29.91 -4.74
C ALA A 353 3.91 29.52 -3.74
N CYS A 354 2.68 29.98 -3.98
CA CYS A 354 1.53 29.57 -3.16
C CYS A 354 1.19 28.09 -3.37
N LEU A 355 1.20 27.61 -4.60
CA LEU A 355 0.98 26.18 -4.89
C LEU A 355 2.09 25.31 -4.31
N ALA A 356 3.34 25.77 -4.39
CA ALA A 356 4.46 25.10 -3.72
C ALA A 356 4.23 25.03 -2.20
N GLY A 357 3.76 26.10 -1.57
CA GLY A 357 3.36 26.10 -0.16
C GLY A 357 2.26 25.08 0.16
N VAL A 358 1.25 24.96 -0.69
CA VAL A 358 0.21 23.92 -0.57
C VAL A 358 0.84 22.52 -0.59
N LEU A 359 1.72 22.24 -1.55
CA LEU A 359 2.36 20.93 -1.68
C LEU A 359 3.34 20.61 -0.54
N VAL A 360 4.01 21.61 0.02
CA VAL A 360 4.85 21.45 1.22
C VAL A 360 4.01 21.00 2.41
N VAL A 361 2.84 21.58 2.63
CA VAL A 361 1.96 21.14 3.72
C VAL A 361 1.37 19.76 3.43
N VAL A 362 1.03 19.45 2.18
CA VAL A 362 0.58 18.12 1.77
C VAL A 362 1.68 17.09 1.99
N SER A 363 2.92 17.37 1.60
CA SER A 363 4.05 16.47 1.81
C SER A 363 4.28 16.18 3.29
N TYR A 364 4.19 17.20 4.15
CA TYR A 364 4.24 17.01 5.61
C TYR A 364 3.12 16.08 6.10
N GLY A 365 1.89 16.26 5.63
CA GLY A 365 0.76 15.38 5.94
C GLY A 365 0.97 13.94 5.48
N MET A 366 1.56 13.75 4.29
CA MET A 366 1.87 12.44 3.72
C MET A 366 3.06 11.75 4.39
N SER A 367 3.95 12.49 5.02
CA SER A 367 5.16 11.93 5.63
C SER A 367 4.89 10.86 6.69
N GLY A 368 3.70 10.85 7.28
CA GLY A 368 3.32 9.89 8.30
C GLY A 368 4.31 9.87 9.48
N TRP A 369 4.94 11.01 9.80
CA TRP A 369 6.00 11.14 10.79
C TRP A 369 5.76 10.40 12.11
N ARG A 370 4.50 10.45 12.60
CA ARG A 370 4.11 9.72 13.83
C ARG A 370 4.20 8.20 13.66
N SER A 371 3.74 7.70 12.52
CA SER A 371 3.81 6.25 12.20
C SER A 371 5.26 5.83 11.95
N PHE A 372 6.05 6.66 11.27
CA PHE A 372 7.46 6.40 11.02
C PHE A 372 8.25 6.29 12.35
N THR A 373 8.09 7.25 13.25
CA THR A 373 8.75 7.23 14.56
C THR A 373 8.24 6.11 15.47
N ALA A 374 6.97 5.74 15.38
CA ALA A 374 6.42 4.61 16.11
C ALA A 374 7.04 3.28 15.64
N LEU A 375 7.18 3.09 14.32
CA LEU A 375 7.82 1.91 13.74
C LEU A 375 9.31 1.77 14.09
N MET A 376 10.02 2.87 14.35
CA MET A 376 11.42 2.84 14.82
C MET A 376 11.60 2.18 16.19
N ARG A 377 10.51 1.88 16.90
CA ARG A 377 10.51 1.15 18.18
C ARG A 377 10.15 -0.34 18.02
N ASN A 378 9.84 -0.76 16.81
CA ASN A 378 9.42 -2.12 16.47
C ASN A 378 10.65 -3.06 16.32
N PRO A 379 10.43 -4.37 16.07
CA PRO A 379 11.53 -5.32 15.81
C PRO A 379 12.47 -4.84 14.69
N LYS A 380 13.74 -5.19 14.81
CA LYS A 380 14.79 -4.77 13.85
C LYS A 380 14.47 -5.12 12.40
N SER A 381 13.77 -6.23 12.16
CA SER A 381 13.30 -6.62 10.82
C SER A 381 12.41 -5.55 10.19
N ASP A 382 11.44 -5.04 10.95
CA ASP A 382 10.48 -4.06 10.49
C ASP A 382 11.15 -2.69 10.26
N ILE A 383 12.09 -2.32 11.15
CA ILE A 383 12.92 -1.12 11.00
C ILE A 383 13.77 -1.20 9.72
N THR A 384 14.37 -2.37 9.45
CA THR A 384 15.19 -2.57 8.24
C THR A 384 14.36 -2.38 6.98
N VAL A 385 13.16 -2.99 6.92
CA VAL A 385 12.25 -2.84 5.78
C VAL A 385 11.82 -1.38 5.61
N LEU A 386 11.44 -0.72 6.72
CA LEU A 386 11.04 0.69 6.73
C LEU A 386 12.13 1.59 6.14
N LEU A 387 13.35 1.51 6.69
CA LEU A 387 14.47 2.36 6.27
C LEU A 387 14.91 2.05 4.85
N LEU A 388 15.01 0.76 4.49
CA LEU A 388 15.37 0.34 3.15
C LEU A 388 14.39 0.91 2.11
N THR A 389 13.09 0.74 2.34
CA THR A 389 12.05 1.25 1.44
C THR A 389 12.10 2.79 1.38
N PHE A 390 12.27 3.46 2.52
CA PHE A 390 12.36 4.92 2.60
C PHE A 390 13.53 5.46 1.77
N PHE A 391 14.75 4.96 1.98
CA PHE A 391 15.93 5.44 1.27
C PHE A 391 15.91 5.08 -0.22
N LEU A 392 15.44 3.88 -0.57
CA LEU A 392 15.31 3.49 -1.98
C LEU A 392 14.29 4.38 -2.72
N THR A 393 13.20 4.77 -2.06
CA THR A 393 12.21 5.69 -2.65
C THR A 393 12.80 7.08 -2.94
N ILE A 394 13.74 7.54 -2.11
CA ILE A 394 14.35 8.87 -2.25
C ILE A 394 15.48 8.87 -3.28
N ILE A 395 16.36 7.86 -3.24
CA ILE A 395 17.64 7.85 -3.97
C ILE A 395 17.48 7.24 -5.37
N PHE A 396 16.67 6.20 -5.49
CA PHE A 396 16.44 5.51 -6.76
C PHE A 396 15.06 5.88 -7.31
N ASP A 397 14.30 4.89 -7.70
CA ASP A 397 12.93 5.08 -8.12
C ASP A 397 11.96 4.26 -7.26
N LEU A 398 10.68 4.61 -7.41
CA LEU A 398 9.61 4.03 -6.66
C LEU A 398 9.41 2.53 -6.95
N THR A 399 9.67 2.11 -8.18
CA THR A 399 9.52 0.72 -8.63
C THR A 399 10.50 -0.16 -7.89
N VAL A 400 11.78 0.22 -7.89
CA VAL A 400 12.85 -0.48 -7.17
C VAL A 400 12.56 -0.52 -5.66
N ALA A 401 12.08 0.58 -5.08
CA ALA A 401 11.76 0.63 -3.65
C ALA A 401 10.69 -0.37 -3.23
N ILE A 402 9.62 -0.50 -4.01
CA ILE A 402 8.53 -1.45 -3.74
C ILE A 402 9.00 -2.89 -3.95
N GLU A 403 9.65 -3.18 -5.07
CA GLU A 403 10.12 -4.53 -5.40
C GLU A 403 11.11 -5.06 -4.36
N VAL A 404 12.15 -4.29 -4.07
CA VAL A 404 13.17 -4.65 -3.07
C VAL A 404 12.57 -4.69 -1.67
N GLY A 405 11.68 -3.74 -1.34
CA GLY A 405 10.99 -3.71 -0.05
C GLY A 405 10.15 -4.96 0.21
N ILE A 406 9.37 -5.40 -0.78
CA ILE A 406 8.55 -6.63 -0.68
C ILE A 406 9.46 -7.86 -0.54
N VAL A 407 10.48 -8.00 -1.37
CA VAL A 407 11.42 -9.13 -1.31
C VAL A 407 12.11 -9.17 0.06
N CYS A 408 12.62 -8.04 0.54
CA CYS A 408 13.27 -7.94 1.84
C CYS A 408 12.30 -8.30 2.98
N ALA A 409 11.07 -7.78 2.95
CA ALA A 409 10.06 -8.09 3.96
C ALA A 409 9.69 -9.58 3.97
N CYS A 410 9.54 -10.20 2.80
CA CYS A 410 9.29 -11.65 2.69
C CYS A 410 10.44 -12.47 3.28
N LEU A 411 11.68 -12.13 2.94
CA LEU A 411 12.88 -12.83 3.45
C LEU A 411 13.00 -12.70 4.98
N LEU A 412 12.81 -11.48 5.51
CA LEU A 412 12.88 -11.25 6.96
C LEU A 412 11.71 -11.91 7.71
N PHE A 413 10.52 -11.94 7.11
CA PHE A 413 9.38 -12.68 7.66
C PHE A 413 9.67 -14.18 7.70
N MET A 414 10.19 -14.77 6.62
CA MET A 414 10.59 -16.18 6.57
C MET A 414 11.64 -16.52 7.61
N LYS A 415 12.66 -15.65 7.76
CA LYS A 415 13.67 -15.80 8.81
C LYS A 415 13.01 -15.80 10.21
N ARG A 416 12.16 -14.84 10.49
CA ARG A 416 11.45 -14.75 11.78
C ARG A 416 10.56 -15.95 12.06
N MET A 417 9.85 -16.45 11.04
CA MET A 417 9.06 -17.68 11.16
C MET A 417 9.94 -18.90 11.44
N SER A 418 11.11 -18.99 10.82
CA SER A 418 12.09 -20.04 11.10
C SER A 418 12.63 -19.97 12.54
N GLU A 419 12.86 -18.76 13.07
CA GLU A 419 13.32 -18.55 14.44
C GLU A 419 12.25 -18.91 15.50
N THR A 420 10.97 -18.77 15.17
CA THR A 420 9.85 -19.13 16.07
C THR A 420 9.56 -20.63 16.11
N THR A 421 9.98 -21.39 15.09
CA THR A 421 9.89 -22.84 15.12
C THR A 421 11.01 -23.38 16.01
N ASP A 422 10.65 -24.11 17.05
CA ASP A 422 11.59 -24.74 17.99
C ASP A 422 11.38 -26.24 18.01
N VAL A 423 12.49 -26.99 18.19
CA VAL A 423 12.47 -28.44 18.35
C VAL A 423 13.10 -28.74 19.71
N LYS A 424 12.36 -29.37 20.60
CA LYS A 424 12.82 -29.72 21.93
C LYS A 424 12.89 -31.24 22.11
N ALA A 425 13.93 -31.73 22.73
CA ALA A 425 13.96 -33.08 23.22
C ALA A 425 13.39 -33.13 24.65
N VAL A 426 12.48 -34.04 24.90
CA VAL A 426 11.82 -34.25 26.19
C VAL A 426 12.37 -35.54 26.81
N TYR A 427 12.93 -35.45 28.04
CA TYR A 427 13.76 -36.55 28.58
C TYR A 427 13.09 -37.40 29.62
N ASP A 428 12.39 -36.82 30.59
CA ASP A 428 11.92 -37.57 31.75
C ASP A 428 10.38 -37.63 31.84
N GLU A 429 9.71 -36.53 31.71
CA GLU A 429 8.25 -36.41 31.84
C GLU A 429 7.68 -35.43 30.81
N ILE A 430 6.49 -35.73 30.29
CA ILE A 430 5.72 -34.87 29.43
C ILE A 430 4.71 -34.11 30.27
N ASP A 431 4.85 -32.79 30.37
CA ASP A 431 3.87 -31.94 31.03
C ASP A 431 2.66 -31.67 30.12
N LEU A 432 1.51 -32.20 30.49
CA LEU A 432 0.25 -32.02 29.75
C LEU A 432 -0.41 -30.66 30.05
N ASN A 433 0.05 -29.92 31.08
CA ASN A 433 -0.54 -28.63 31.46
C ASN A 433 -0.15 -27.51 30.50
N GLU A 434 0.93 -27.66 29.73
CA GLU A 434 1.25 -26.72 28.65
C GLU A 434 0.29 -26.84 27.43
N ASP A 435 -0.55 -27.88 27.42
CA ASP A 435 -1.51 -28.14 26.38
C ASP A 435 -2.91 -27.67 26.84
N ALA A 436 -3.36 -26.53 26.35
CA ALA A 436 -4.59 -25.82 26.74
C ALA A 436 -5.92 -26.48 26.29
N ASP A 437 -6.06 -27.79 26.38
CA ASP A 437 -7.35 -28.48 26.28
C ASP A 437 -7.74 -29.02 27.67
N MET A 438 -8.09 -28.10 28.55
CA MET A 438 -8.57 -28.39 29.90
C MET A 438 -10.03 -28.86 29.89
N GLU A 439 -10.29 -30.12 29.65
CA GLU A 439 -11.51 -30.76 30.12
C GLU A 439 -11.24 -31.93 31.10
N ARG A 440 -9.98 -32.22 31.44
CA ARG A 440 -9.65 -33.22 32.45
C ARG A 440 -8.80 -32.61 33.55
N GLY A 441 -9.43 -32.29 34.65
CA GLY A 441 -8.83 -31.72 35.84
C GLY A 441 -7.95 -32.70 36.65
N ASN A 442 -7.00 -33.39 36.06
CA ASN A 442 -5.97 -34.14 36.74
C ASN A 442 -4.62 -33.84 36.09
N LEU A 443 -3.70 -33.35 36.91
CA LEU A 443 -2.26 -33.20 36.65
C LEU A 443 -1.65 -34.61 36.42
N GLU A 444 -1.64 -35.09 35.18
CA GLU A 444 -0.95 -36.32 34.81
C GLU A 444 0.35 -35.98 34.07
N HIS A 445 1.46 -36.21 34.75
CA HIS A 445 2.77 -36.30 34.12
C HIS A 445 2.92 -37.69 33.50
N LEU A 446 3.11 -37.75 32.19
CA LEU A 446 3.38 -39.01 31.50
C LEU A 446 4.88 -39.31 31.52
N SER A 447 5.26 -40.40 32.17
CA SER A 447 6.65 -40.86 32.20
C SER A 447 7.05 -41.46 30.85
N ILE A 448 8.25 -41.12 30.38
CA ILE A 448 8.82 -41.68 29.17
C ILE A 448 9.51 -43.00 29.47
N PRO A 449 9.17 -44.11 28.79
CA PRO A 449 9.79 -45.42 29.03
C PRO A 449 11.29 -45.41 28.69
N LYS A 450 12.08 -46.22 29.37
CA LYS A 450 13.51 -46.39 29.06
C LYS A 450 13.70 -46.92 27.64
N GLY A 451 14.54 -46.26 26.85
CA GLY A 451 14.79 -46.60 25.44
C GLY A 451 13.85 -45.92 24.45
N VAL A 452 13.04 -44.95 24.92
CA VAL A 452 12.20 -44.06 24.10
C VAL A 452 12.74 -42.65 24.19
N GLU A 453 12.88 -42.00 23.05
CA GLU A 453 13.16 -40.55 22.95
C GLU A 453 11.93 -39.83 22.42
N VAL A 454 11.63 -38.67 22.97
CA VAL A 454 10.51 -37.81 22.50
C VAL A 454 11.06 -36.47 22.03
N TYR A 455 10.72 -36.11 20.82
CA TYR A 455 10.99 -34.79 20.27
C TYR A 455 9.70 -34.07 20.01
N GLU A 456 9.60 -32.81 20.43
CA GLU A 456 8.45 -31.96 20.18
C GLU A 456 8.83 -30.87 19.19
N ILE A 457 8.04 -30.77 18.10
CA ILE A 457 8.16 -29.70 17.10
C ILE A 457 7.11 -28.64 17.43
N ASN A 458 7.57 -27.43 17.79
CA ASN A 458 6.73 -26.28 18.09
C ASN A 458 6.78 -25.28 16.95
N GLY A 459 5.68 -25.11 16.25
CA GLY A 459 5.55 -24.16 15.11
C GLY A 459 5.50 -24.85 13.75
N PRO A 460 5.43 -24.05 12.66
CA PRO A 460 5.33 -24.58 11.30
C PRO A 460 6.60 -25.33 10.87
N TYR A 461 6.44 -26.54 10.34
CA TYR A 461 7.58 -27.35 9.88
C TYR A 461 7.79 -27.18 8.39
N PHE A 462 8.74 -26.32 8.01
CA PHE A 462 8.97 -25.86 6.65
C PHE A 462 10.46 -25.68 6.34
N PHE A 463 10.83 -25.28 5.12
CA PHE A 463 12.22 -25.17 4.66
C PHE A 463 13.14 -24.39 5.62
N GLY A 464 12.65 -23.39 6.34
CA GLY A 464 13.43 -22.62 7.31
C GLY A 464 13.72 -23.33 8.65
N ALA A 465 13.05 -24.46 8.95
CA ALA A 465 13.15 -25.15 10.24
C ALA A 465 13.77 -26.55 10.15
N GLY A 466 14.01 -27.04 8.91
CA GLY A 466 14.43 -28.44 8.69
C GLY A 466 15.73 -28.86 9.39
N ASN A 467 16.74 -28.00 9.36
CA ASN A 467 18.06 -28.32 9.90
C ASN A 467 18.09 -28.39 11.44
N LYS A 468 17.13 -27.76 12.14
CA LYS A 468 17.09 -27.75 13.61
C LYS A 468 16.91 -29.12 14.21
N PHE A 469 16.23 -30.02 13.50
CA PHE A 469 16.00 -31.38 13.96
C PHE A 469 17.27 -32.25 13.82
N GLU A 470 17.98 -32.12 12.70
CA GLU A 470 19.23 -32.87 12.45
C GLU A 470 20.33 -32.50 13.45
N ASP A 471 20.45 -31.19 13.77
CA ASP A 471 21.41 -30.68 14.76
C ASP A 471 21.17 -31.22 16.18
N LEU A 472 19.93 -31.51 16.54
CA LEU A 472 19.59 -32.09 17.83
C LEU A 472 19.87 -33.58 17.90
N MET A 473 19.55 -34.34 16.85
CA MET A 473 19.80 -35.78 16.82
C MET A 473 21.28 -36.15 16.84
N GLY A 474 22.12 -35.32 16.22
CA GLY A 474 23.57 -35.55 16.19
C GLY A 474 24.29 -35.42 17.56
N ARG A 475 23.62 -34.90 18.59
CA ARG A 475 24.22 -34.62 19.90
C ARG A 475 24.09 -35.77 20.92
N TYR A 476 23.26 -36.79 20.66
CA TYR A 476 22.94 -37.81 21.64
C TYR A 476 23.51 -39.20 21.25
N GLY A 477 24.40 -39.69 22.09
CA GLY A 477 25.15 -40.93 21.87
C GLY A 477 24.45 -42.25 22.19
N ASN A 478 23.23 -42.23 22.78
CA ASN A 478 22.48 -43.44 23.10
C ASN A 478 21.50 -43.72 21.94
N ARG A 479 21.48 -44.96 21.44
CA ARG A 479 20.53 -45.40 20.40
C ARG A 479 19.23 -45.82 21.08
N PRO A 480 18.13 -45.04 20.93
CA PRO A 480 16.82 -45.46 21.44
C PRO A 480 16.28 -46.60 20.59
N LYS A 481 15.34 -47.37 21.11
CA LYS A 481 14.57 -48.35 20.32
C LYS A 481 13.43 -47.65 19.57
N VAL A 482 12.85 -46.61 20.19
CA VAL A 482 11.73 -45.85 19.61
C VAL A 482 11.97 -44.37 19.72
N ARG A 483 11.64 -43.65 18.65
CA ARG A 483 11.66 -42.18 18.55
C ARG A 483 10.26 -41.66 18.30
N ILE A 484 9.71 -40.92 19.26
CA ILE A 484 8.41 -40.28 19.12
C ILE A 484 8.62 -38.84 18.68
N ILE A 485 7.93 -38.43 17.61
CA ILE A 485 7.92 -37.06 17.13
C ILE A 485 6.54 -36.46 17.37
N ARG A 486 6.46 -35.55 18.32
CA ARG A 486 5.24 -34.86 18.69
C ARG A 486 5.02 -33.66 17.79
N MET A 487 3.91 -33.70 17.02
CA MET A 487 3.57 -32.69 16.00
C MET A 487 2.30 -31.90 16.34
N ARG A 488 1.80 -31.97 17.56
CA ARG A 488 0.55 -31.30 17.97
C ARG A 488 0.55 -29.80 17.71
N LYS A 489 1.70 -29.14 17.94
CA LYS A 489 1.88 -27.70 17.71
C LYS A 489 2.36 -27.35 16.30
N VAL A 490 2.33 -28.30 15.34
CA VAL A 490 2.68 -28.09 13.94
C VAL A 490 1.42 -27.72 13.15
N PRO A 491 1.20 -26.46 12.78
CA PRO A 491 -0.02 -26.03 12.08
C PRO A 491 -0.04 -26.46 10.61
N PHE A 492 1.13 -26.59 9.97
CA PHE A 492 1.30 -27.08 8.60
C PHE A 492 2.72 -27.60 8.37
N ILE A 493 2.86 -28.44 7.34
CA ILE A 493 4.13 -28.92 6.80
C ILE A 493 4.19 -28.63 5.31
N ASP A 494 5.33 -28.12 4.83
CA ASP A 494 5.59 -27.90 3.40
C ASP A 494 6.37 -29.08 2.78
N SER A 495 6.66 -29.00 1.48
CA SER A 495 7.39 -30.04 0.77
C SER A 495 8.81 -30.29 1.31
N THR A 496 9.50 -29.24 1.79
CA THR A 496 10.85 -29.36 2.36
C THR A 496 10.79 -29.97 3.75
N GLY A 497 9.87 -29.52 4.60
CA GLY A 497 9.63 -30.12 5.92
C GLY A 497 9.25 -31.59 5.80
N LEU A 498 8.41 -31.93 4.82
CA LEU A 498 8.03 -33.32 4.53
C LEU A 498 9.24 -34.17 4.12
N HIS A 499 10.09 -33.66 3.23
CA HIS A 499 11.32 -34.35 2.79
C HIS A 499 12.29 -34.57 3.96
N ASN A 500 12.48 -33.54 4.81
CA ASN A 500 13.31 -33.67 6.00
C ASN A 500 12.76 -34.70 7.00
N LEU A 501 11.43 -34.71 7.19
CA LEU A 501 10.75 -35.72 8.03
C LEU A 501 10.96 -37.12 7.45
N GLU A 502 10.83 -37.30 6.14
CA GLU A 502 11.07 -38.57 5.44
C GLU A 502 12.50 -39.05 5.62
N ASN A 503 13.49 -38.18 5.36
CA ASN A 503 14.90 -38.51 5.53
C ASN A 503 15.22 -38.93 6.96
N MET A 504 14.68 -38.22 7.95
CA MET A 504 14.84 -38.56 9.36
C MET A 504 14.24 -39.94 9.69
N CYS A 505 13.05 -40.26 9.16
CA CYS A 505 12.43 -41.57 9.32
C CYS A 505 13.31 -42.67 8.70
N LEU A 506 13.81 -42.47 7.47
CA LEU A 506 14.68 -43.43 6.80
C LEU A 506 16.02 -43.64 7.50
N MET A 507 16.64 -42.55 8.01
CA MET A 507 17.87 -42.64 8.79
C MET A 507 17.64 -43.41 10.09
N SER A 508 16.56 -43.11 10.84
CA SER A 508 16.20 -43.81 12.05
C SER A 508 15.97 -45.31 11.79
N GLN A 509 15.27 -45.67 10.72
CA GLN A 509 15.05 -47.07 10.33
C GLN A 509 16.33 -47.83 10.03
N LYS A 510 17.30 -47.17 9.34
CA LYS A 510 18.63 -47.75 9.09
C LYS A 510 19.42 -48.02 10.37
N GLU A 511 19.16 -47.26 11.41
CA GLU A 511 19.75 -47.44 12.73
C GLU A 511 19.00 -48.44 13.62
N GLY A 512 17.91 -49.01 13.13
CA GLY A 512 17.03 -49.94 13.87
C GLY A 512 16.11 -49.26 14.85
N ILE A 513 15.87 -47.93 14.67
CA ILE A 513 15.01 -47.13 15.52
C ILE A 513 13.62 -47.03 14.88
N THR A 514 12.58 -47.40 15.59
CA THR A 514 11.19 -47.22 15.14
C THR A 514 10.75 -45.79 15.38
N VAL A 515 10.23 -45.13 14.35
CA VAL A 515 9.68 -43.76 14.48
C VAL A 515 8.18 -43.80 14.62
N VAL A 516 7.67 -43.09 15.63
CA VAL A 516 6.24 -42.93 15.90
C VAL A 516 5.88 -41.44 15.85
N LEU A 517 4.89 -41.04 15.02
CA LEU A 517 4.36 -39.67 15.01
C LEU A 517 3.22 -39.53 15.99
N SER A 518 3.19 -38.43 16.74
CA SER A 518 2.16 -38.14 17.73
C SER A 518 1.53 -36.78 17.57
N GLY A 519 0.22 -36.69 17.80
CA GLY A 519 -0.51 -35.42 17.76
C GLY A 519 -0.63 -34.81 16.37
N VAL A 520 -0.70 -35.64 15.35
CA VAL A 520 -0.84 -35.18 13.95
C VAL A 520 -2.24 -34.62 13.74
N ASN A 521 -2.35 -33.33 13.39
CA ASN A 521 -3.64 -32.72 13.07
C ASN A 521 -4.12 -33.09 11.65
N GLU A 522 -5.42 -32.92 11.37
CA GLU A 522 -6.05 -33.33 10.10
C GLU A 522 -5.35 -32.75 8.85
N LYS A 523 -4.85 -31.50 8.92
CA LYS A 523 -4.18 -30.85 7.78
C LYS A 523 -2.84 -31.49 7.48
N VAL A 524 -2.05 -31.77 8.50
CA VAL A 524 -0.74 -32.43 8.39
C VAL A 524 -0.95 -33.87 7.98
N GLU A 525 -1.92 -34.58 8.58
CA GLU A 525 -2.26 -35.96 8.23
C GLU A 525 -2.65 -36.11 6.75
N ALA A 526 -3.44 -35.18 6.21
CA ALA A 526 -3.80 -35.17 4.80
C ALA A 526 -2.57 -35.07 3.87
N VAL A 527 -1.55 -34.30 4.27
CA VAL A 527 -0.28 -34.19 3.53
C VAL A 527 0.52 -35.49 3.64
N LEU A 528 0.67 -36.04 4.84
CA LEU A 528 1.37 -37.31 5.08
C LEU A 528 0.76 -38.46 4.31
N ARG A 529 -0.59 -38.56 4.28
CA ARG A 529 -1.31 -39.59 3.51
C ARG A 529 -1.08 -39.47 2.01
N ARG A 530 -1.13 -38.25 1.45
CA ARG A 530 -0.88 -38.02 0.02
C ARG A 530 0.54 -38.44 -0.40
N ASN A 531 1.49 -38.36 0.52
CA ASN A 531 2.89 -38.69 0.29
C ASN A 531 3.27 -40.09 0.83
N ASN A 532 2.30 -40.97 1.06
CA ASN A 532 2.48 -42.38 1.44
C ASN A 532 3.27 -42.63 2.75
N PHE A 533 3.28 -41.69 3.71
CA PHE A 533 3.96 -41.85 4.99
C PHE A 533 3.41 -43.05 5.81
N HIS A 534 2.16 -43.39 5.66
CA HIS A 534 1.57 -44.58 6.27
C HIS A 534 2.16 -45.91 5.73
N LYS A 535 2.75 -45.90 4.51
CA LYS A 535 3.50 -47.05 3.99
C LYS A 535 4.94 -47.09 4.51
N LEU A 536 5.50 -45.91 4.76
CA LEU A 536 6.86 -45.77 5.28
C LEU A 536 6.96 -46.15 6.76
N LEU A 537 6.02 -45.66 7.56
CA LEU A 537 6.05 -45.82 9.03
C LEU A 537 5.17 -46.97 9.54
N GLY A 538 4.14 -47.40 8.80
CA GLY A 538 3.00 -48.19 9.29
C GLY A 538 1.92 -47.28 9.87
N GLN A 539 0.65 -47.66 9.63
CA GLN A 539 -0.48 -46.85 10.11
C GLN A 539 -0.58 -46.81 11.65
N GLU A 540 -0.15 -47.88 12.31
CA GLU A 540 -0.06 -48.01 13.76
C GLU A 540 0.94 -47.05 14.43
N ASN A 541 1.89 -46.52 13.66
CA ASN A 541 2.92 -45.59 14.12
C ASN A 541 2.59 -44.13 13.87
N ILE A 542 1.35 -43.82 13.42
CA ILE A 542 0.84 -42.45 13.26
C ILE A 542 -0.34 -42.29 14.23
N CYS A 543 -0.08 -41.64 15.36
CA CYS A 543 -1.02 -41.53 16.47
C CYS A 543 -1.58 -40.12 16.59
N ASN A 544 -2.88 -39.99 16.87
CA ASN A 544 -3.55 -38.70 17.06
C ASN A 544 -3.24 -38.09 18.46
N HIS A 545 -2.79 -38.91 19.43
CA HIS A 545 -2.50 -38.47 20.80
C HIS A 545 -1.21 -39.07 21.32
N ILE A 546 -0.59 -38.38 22.28
CA ILE A 546 0.70 -38.82 22.86
C ILE A 546 0.55 -40.14 23.68
N ASP A 547 -0.58 -40.36 24.34
CA ASP A 547 -0.85 -41.59 25.09
C ASP A 547 -0.81 -42.82 24.20
N LEU A 548 -1.38 -42.71 22.98
CA LEU A 548 -1.36 -43.79 22.00
C LEU A 548 0.06 -44.06 21.49
N ALA A 549 0.83 -42.98 21.31
CA ALA A 549 2.21 -43.07 20.86
C ALA A 549 3.12 -43.70 21.94
N LEU A 550 2.91 -43.36 23.21
CA LEU A 550 3.64 -43.98 24.34
C LEU A 550 3.21 -45.45 24.54
N ALA A 551 1.92 -45.77 24.44
CA ALA A 551 1.45 -47.15 24.45
C ALA A 551 2.10 -47.97 23.34
N ARG A 552 2.14 -47.44 22.13
CA ARG A 552 2.82 -48.06 20.99
C ARG A 552 4.32 -48.24 21.22
N ALA A 553 4.96 -47.21 21.77
CA ALA A 553 6.39 -47.30 22.13
C ALA A 553 6.66 -48.39 23.19
N ASN A 554 5.80 -48.55 24.19
CA ASN A 554 5.90 -49.61 25.19
C ASN A 554 5.79 -51.00 24.57
N GLU A 555 4.87 -51.21 23.59
CA GLU A 555 4.75 -52.47 22.87
C GLU A 555 6.04 -52.84 22.11
N ILE A 556 6.79 -51.86 21.61
CA ILE A 556 8.00 -52.06 20.81
C ILE A 556 9.22 -52.29 21.73
N VAL A 557 9.26 -51.59 22.85
CA VAL A 557 10.40 -51.71 23.81
C VAL A 557 10.35 -53.00 24.59
N GLY A 558 9.16 -53.53 24.85
CA GLY A 558 8.91 -54.79 25.55
C GLY A 558 8.77 -54.59 27.02
#